data_1f9f613a7ff0841c36c24df5551ac180
#
_entry.id   1f9f613a7ff0841c36c24df5551ac180
#
_cell.length_a   1.000
_cell.length_b   1.000
_cell.length_c   1.000
_cell.angle_alpha   90.00
_cell.angle_beta   90.00
_cell.angle_gamma   90.00
#
_symmetry.space_group_name_H-M   'P 1'
#
loop_
_entity.id
_entity.type
_entity.pdbx_description
1 polymer ?
#
loop_
_entity_poly.entity_id
_entity_poly.type
_entity_poly.pdbx_seq_one_letter_code
_entity_poly.pdbx_strand_id
1 'polypeptide(L)'
;MECPYCKTTITVHRNPTPTVDIIIEMKGGIVLIKRKNPPFGWALPGGFVDYGESFEVAAVREAREETCLEVTGLQQFHTYSDPGRDARLHTASTVFIGRADGVPVAGDDAGEVRLFSRDDLPDLAFDHATILADYYSGRYRYTT
;
A
#
# COMPACT_ATOMS: atom_id res chain seq x y z
N MET A 1 9.50 -25.60 -14.94
CA MET A 1 10.68 -24.86 -15.45
C MET A 1 11.88 -25.80 -15.49
N GLU A 2 12.68 -25.76 -16.53
CA GLU A 2 13.90 -26.53 -16.61
C GLU A 2 15.12 -25.71 -16.21
N CYS A 3 16.06 -26.35 -15.52
CA CYS A 3 17.34 -25.73 -15.24
C CYS A 3 18.09 -25.49 -16.56
N PRO A 4 18.55 -24.26 -16.86
CA PRO A 4 19.24 -23.99 -18.13
C PRO A 4 20.56 -24.75 -18.29
N TYR A 5 21.17 -25.20 -17.19
CA TYR A 5 22.46 -25.88 -17.21
C TYR A 5 22.34 -27.40 -17.28
N CYS A 6 21.55 -28.01 -16.39
CA CYS A 6 21.46 -29.47 -16.28
C CYS A 6 20.15 -30.07 -16.77
N LYS A 7 19.21 -29.25 -17.22
CA LYS A 7 17.89 -29.64 -17.74
C LYS A 7 16.97 -30.36 -16.75
N THR A 8 17.35 -30.39 -15.47
CA THR A 8 16.50 -30.95 -14.42
C THR A 8 15.24 -30.08 -14.26
N THR A 9 14.10 -30.72 -14.09
CA THR A 9 12.86 -30.00 -13.78
C THR A 9 12.93 -29.37 -12.40
N ILE A 10 12.70 -28.06 -12.32
CA ILE A 10 12.65 -27.31 -11.07
C ILE A 10 11.20 -26.99 -10.75
N THR A 11 10.73 -27.42 -9.59
CA THR A 11 9.41 -27.03 -9.10
C THR A 11 9.48 -25.62 -8.54
N VAL A 12 8.72 -24.70 -9.16
CA VAL A 12 8.63 -23.33 -8.69
C VAL A 12 7.27 -23.14 -8.02
N HIS A 13 7.28 -22.77 -6.75
CA HIS A 13 6.08 -22.41 -6.04
C HIS A 13 5.72 -20.95 -6.36
N ARG A 14 4.45 -20.73 -6.73
CA ARG A 14 3.93 -19.38 -6.96
C ARG A 14 2.87 -19.07 -5.91
N ASN A 15 3.12 -18.04 -5.13
CA ASN A 15 2.18 -17.53 -4.13
C ASN A 15 1.89 -16.06 -4.43
N PRO A 16 0.74 -15.53 -3.98
CA PRO A 16 0.55 -14.09 -4.00
C PRO A 16 1.69 -13.40 -3.26
N THR A 17 2.17 -12.30 -3.82
CA THR A 17 3.23 -11.51 -3.20
C THR A 17 2.64 -10.60 -2.13
N PRO A 18 3.12 -10.65 -0.88
CA PRO A 18 2.61 -9.79 0.17
C PRO A 18 3.05 -8.34 -0.03
N THR A 19 2.08 -7.45 0.09
CA THR A 19 2.28 -6.00 0.10
C THR A 19 1.55 -5.38 1.26
N VAL A 20 1.85 -4.13 1.56
CA VAL A 20 1.13 -3.30 2.52
C VAL A 20 0.77 -1.98 1.87
N ASP A 21 -0.36 -1.43 2.29
CA ASP A 21 -0.77 -0.07 1.97
C ASP A 21 -1.21 0.60 3.26
N ILE A 22 -1.00 1.89 3.39
CA ILE A 22 -1.29 2.61 4.63
C ILE A 22 -2.22 3.79 4.36
N ILE A 23 -3.35 3.82 5.07
CA ILE A 23 -4.21 4.99 5.15
C ILE A 23 -3.67 5.84 6.30
N ILE A 24 -2.90 6.87 5.98
CA ILE A 24 -2.31 7.77 6.97
C ILE A 24 -3.29 8.91 7.24
N GLU A 25 -3.90 8.88 8.42
CA GLU A 25 -4.84 9.91 8.85
C GLU A 25 -4.06 11.10 9.43
N MET A 26 -4.31 12.26 8.88
CA MET A 26 -3.77 13.53 9.37
C MET A 26 -4.90 14.56 9.48
N LYS A 27 -4.63 15.65 10.19
CA LYS A 27 -5.59 16.77 10.24
C LYS A 27 -5.79 17.33 8.82
N GLY A 28 -7.00 17.24 8.32
CA GLY A 28 -7.36 17.72 6.98
C GLY A 28 -7.47 16.64 5.92
N GLY A 29 -7.20 15.35 6.26
CA GLY A 29 -7.42 14.28 5.29
C GLY A 29 -6.50 13.09 5.44
N ILE A 30 -6.29 12.41 4.34
CA ILE A 30 -5.39 11.27 4.23
C ILE A 30 -4.25 11.60 3.27
N VAL A 31 -3.14 10.89 3.42
CA VAL A 31 -1.95 11.10 2.59
C VAL A 31 -1.99 10.20 1.37
N LEU A 32 -1.84 10.79 0.20
CA LEU A 32 -1.64 10.05 -1.05
C LEU A 32 -0.31 10.47 -1.69
N ILE A 33 0.27 9.55 -2.44
CA ILE A 33 1.47 9.79 -3.22
C ILE A 33 1.16 9.71 -4.71
N LYS A 34 1.90 10.46 -5.52
CA LYS A 34 1.87 10.35 -6.97
C LYS A 34 3.00 9.43 -7.41
N ARG A 35 2.65 8.34 -8.08
CA ARG A 35 3.61 7.31 -8.48
C ARG A 35 4.52 7.79 -9.62
N LYS A 36 5.83 7.54 -9.50
CA LYS A 36 6.82 7.76 -10.57
C LYS A 36 6.89 6.61 -11.57
N ASN A 37 6.42 5.42 -11.17
CA ASN A 37 6.51 4.19 -11.96
C ASN A 37 5.13 3.65 -12.29
N PRO A 38 4.97 2.89 -13.39
CA PRO A 38 3.68 2.27 -13.71
C PRO A 38 3.20 1.31 -12.59
N PRO A 39 1.91 1.26 -12.32
CA PRO A 39 0.88 2.12 -12.87
C PRO A 39 1.00 3.56 -12.32
N PHE A 40 0.85 4.54 -13.22
CA PHE A 40 0.93 5.96 -12.86
C PHE A 40 -0.36 6.43 -12.20
N GLY A 41 -0.27 7.50 -11.44
CA GLY A 41 -1.38 8.14 -10.77
C GLY A 41 -1.16 8.23 -9.26
N TRP A 42 -2.20 8.65 -8.58
CA TRP A 42 -2.21 8.76 -7.12
C TRP A 42 -2.51 7.41 -6.48
N ALA A 43 -1.91 7.17 -5.34
CA ALA A 43 -2.06 5.91 -4.61
C ALA A 43 -1.84 6.11 -3.12
N LEU A 44 -2.33 5.15 -2.32
CA LEU A 44 -1.91 5.05 -0.92
C LEU A 44 -0.42 4.75 -0.87
N PRO A 45 0.30 5.29 0.13
CA PRO A 45 1.67 4.84 0.40
C PRO A 45 1.69 3.34 0.69
N GLY A 46 2.68 2.64 0.19
CA GLY A 46 2.80 1.20 0.40
C GLY A 46 3.82 0.56 -0.53
N GLY A 47 4.00 -0.73 -0.38
CA GLY A 47 4.93 -1.49 -1.20
C GLY A 47 5.09 -2.92 -0.73
N PHE A 48 6.09 -3.58 -1.26
CA PHE A 48 6.36 -4.99 -0.96
C PHE A 48 6.89 -5.18 0.45
N VAL A 49 6.44 -6.26 1.09
CA VAL A 49 6.99 -6.70 2.38
C VAL A 49 8.29 -7.44 2.11
N ASP A 50 9.36 -7.05 2.79
CA ASP A 50 10.64 -7.71 2.66
C ASP A 50 10.69 -9.01 3.49
N TYR A 51 11.45 -9.99 3.02
CA TYR A 51 11.65 -11.23 3.76
C TYR A 51 12.22 -10.94 5.15
N GLY A 52 11.61 -11.51 6.17
CA GLY A 52 12.03 -11.31 7.56
C GLY A 52 11.42 -10.08 8.24
N GLU A 53 10.55 -9.39 7.55
CA GLU A 53 9.88 -8.18 8.03
C GLU A 53 8.41 -8.48 8.36
N SER A 54 7.91 -8.00 9.49
CA SER A 54 6.48 -8.08 9.77
C SER A 54 5.73 -7.06 8.88
N PHE A 55 4.44 -7.28 8.69
CA PHE A 55 3.62 -6.35 7.90
C PHE A 55 3.55 -4.96 8.56
N GLU A 56 3.50 -4.92 9.89
CA GLU A 56 3.51 -3.66 10.63
C GLU A 56 4.82 -2.90 10.43
N VAL A 57 5.95 -3.60 10.47
CA VAL A 57 7.27 -3.00 10.20
C VAL A 57 7.33 -2.50 8.76
N ALA A 58 6.85 -3.30 7.81
CA ALA A 58 6.80 -2.92 6.40
C ALA A 58 5.96 -1.65 6.20
N ALA A 59 4.80 -1.56 6.85
CA ALA A 59 3.92 -0.40 6.75
C ALA A 59 4.60 0.88 7.24
N VAL A 60 5.26 0.83 8.39
CA VAL A 60 6.00 1.97 8.94
C VAL A 60 7.16 2.36 8.03
N ARG A 61 7.90 1.38 7.53
CA ARG A 61 9.03 1.61 6.63
C ARG A 61 8.60 2.26 5.31
N GLU A 62 7.58 1.70 4.66
CA GLU A 62 7.07 2.23 3.39
C GLU A 62 6.52 3.65 3.54
N ALA A 63 5.78 3.91 4.62
CA ALA A 63 5.30 5.26 4.92
C ALA A 63 6.45 6.25 5.05
N ARG A 64 7.50 5.87 5.77
CA ARG A 64 8.70 6.72 5.95
C ARG A 64 9.43 6.96 4.62
N GLU A 65 9.64 5.90 3.84
CA GLU A 65 10.34 6.00 2.55
C GLU A 65 9.62 6.90 1.56
N GLU A 66 8.29 6.83 1.51
CA GLU A 66 7.51 7.55 0.50
C GLU A 66 7.01 8.92 0.93
N THR A 67 6.81 9.14 2.23
CA THR A 67 6.19 10.36 2.74
C THR A 67 7.02 11.11 3.78
N CYS A 68 8.12 10.53 4.25
CA CYS A 68 8.96 11.04 5.33
C CYS A 68 8.20 11.20 6.66
N LEU A 69 7.09 10.50 6.84
CA LEU A 69 6.29 10.53 8.05
C LEU A 69 6.57 9.31 8.93
N GLU A 70 6.56 9.53 10.24
CA GLU A 70 6.56 8.46 11.24
C GLU A 70 5.12 8.12 11.60
N VAL A 71 4.67 6.95 11.18
CA VAL A 71 3.30 6.51 11.42
C VAL A 71 3.21 5.77 12.74
N THR A 72 2.20 6.10 13.53
CA THR A 72 1.90 5.45 14.80
C THR A 72 0.45 5.00 14.86
N GLY A 73 0.12 4.21 15.88
CA GLY A 73 -1.25 3.75 16.10
C GLY A 73 -1.77 2.86 14.99
N LEU A 74 -0.91 2.03 14.41
CA LEU A 74 -1.32 1.13 13.33
C LEU A 74 -2.44 0.21 13.76
N GLN A 75 -3.47 0.15 12.91
CA GLN A 75 -4.58 -0.77 13.04
C GLN A 75 -4.79 -1.46 11.71
N GLN A 76 -4.83 -2.79 11.71
CA GLN A 76 -5.13 -3.54 10.50
C GLN A 76 -6.56 -3.27 10.06
N PHE A 77 -6.73 -2.92 8.79
CA PHE A 77 -8.03 -2.62 8.22
C PHE A 77 -8.61 -3.85 7.51
N HIS A 78 -8.01 -4.24 6.40
CA HIS A 78 -8.46 -5.38 5.60
C HIS A 78 -7.35 -5.80 4.65
N THR A 79 -7.42 -7.04 4.16
CA THR A 79 -6.50 -7.53 3.12
C THR A 79 -7.22 -7.64 1.80
N TYR A 80 -6.67 -7.03 0.76
CA TYR A 80 -7.19 -7.04 -0.60
C TYR A 80 -6.31 -7.95 -1.45
N SER A 81 -6.89 -9.02 -1.98
CA SER A 81 -6.12 -10.08 -2.63
C SER A 81 -6.73 -10.60 -3.93
N ASP A 82 -7.62 -9.85 -4.56
CA ASP A 82 -8.15 -10.24 -5.86
C ASP A 82 -7.00 -10.38 -6.86
N PRO A 83 -6.94 -11.48 -7.64
CA PRO A 83 -5.85 -11.70 -8.60
C PRO A 83 -5.70 -10.59 -9.65
N GLY A 84 -6.76 -9.88 -9.97
CA GLY A 84 -6.76 -8.80 -10.96
C GLY A 84 -6.45 -7.42 -10.40
N ARG A 85 -6.22 -7.27 -9.09
CA ARG A 85 -6.03 -5.97 -8.47
C ARG A 85 -4.76 -5.22 -8.91
N ASP A 86 -3.75 -5.95 -9.32
CA ASP A 86 -2.46 -5.40 -9.76
C ASP A 86 -2.10 -6.07 -11.10
N ALA A 87 -1.97 -5.28 -12.15
CA ALA A 87 -1.68 -5.80 -13.48
C ALA A 87 -0.29 -6.42 -13.62
N ARG A 88 0.63 -6.11 -12.72
CA ARG A 88 2.02 -6.60 -12.78
C ARG A 88 2.13 -8.04 -12.30
N LEU A 89 1.45 -8.38 -11.19
CA LEU A 89 1.49 -9.71 -10.57
C LEU A 89 0.36 -9.84 -9.54
N HIS A 90 0.12 -11.08 -9.08
CA HIS A 90 -0.87 -11.29 -8.00
C HIS A 90 -0.29 -10.82 -6.67
N THR A 91 -0.81 -9.72 -6.14
CA THR A 91 -0.44 -9.20 -4.83
C THR A 91 -1.57 -9.42 -3.82
N ALA A 92 -1.20 -9.61 -2.56
CA ALA A 92 -2.12 -9.59 -1.44
C ALA A 92 -1.69 -8.45 -0.52
N SER A 93 -2.45 -7.35 -0.54
CA SER A 93 -2.11 -6.17 0.23
C SER A 93 -2.91 -6.10 1.52
N THR A 94 -2.19 -6.09 2.64
CA THR A 94 -2.78 -5.80 3.94
C THR A 94 -2.75 -4.30 4.16
N VAL A 95 -3.93 -3.71 4.29
CA VAL A 95 -4.09 -2.27 4.49
C VAL A 95 -4.13 -1.96 5.98
N PHE A 96 -3.32 -0.99 6.38
CA PHE A 96 -3.31 -0.45 7.74
C PHE A 96 -3.86 0.96 7.76
N ILE A 97 -4.46 1.33 8.89
CA ILE A 97 -4.79 2.71 9.22
C ILE A 97 -3.79 3.15 10.27
N GLY A 98 -3.21 4.32 10.08
CA GLY A 98 -2.27 4.89 11.03
C GLY A 98 -2.39 6.40 11.07
N ARG A 99 -1.66 7.01 12.00
CA ARG A 99 -1.64 8.46 12.19
C ARG A 99 -0.24 8.98 12.13
N ALA A 100 -0.10 10.21 11.68
CA ALA A 100 1.18 10.92 11.70
C ALA A 100 0.95 12.40 11.91
N ASP A 101 1.97 13.04 12.48
CA ASP A 101 2.06 14.50 12.62
C ASP A 101 3.18 15.02 11.75
N GLY A 102 3.18 16.31 11.50
CA GLY A 102 4.21 16.97 10.72
C GLY A 102 3.80 17.25 9.27
N VAL A 103 4.77 17.43 8.41
CA VAL A 103 4.57 17.78 7.00
C VAL A 103 5.08 16.65 6.15
N PRO A 104 4.21 16.02 5.33
CA PRO A 104 4.66 14.99 4.42
C PRO A 104 5.56 15.57 3.33
N VAL A 105 6.62 14.83 2.99
CA VAL A 105 7.57 15.19 1.94
C VAL A 105 7.77 13.96 1.06
N ALA A 106 7.67 14.16 -0.26
CA ALA A 106 7.87 13.06 -1.21
C ALA A 106 9.28 12.47 -1.06
N GLY A 107 9.32 11.18 -0.81
CA GLY A 107 10.57 10.40 -0.75
C GLY A 107 10.74 9.55 -1.99
N ASP A 108 11.71 8.67 -1.96
CA ASP A 108 12.19 7.73 -2.99
C ASP A 108 11.38 7.64 -4.30
N ASP A 109 10.35 6.79 -4.33
CA ASP A 109 9.57 6.50 -5.53
C ASP A 109 8.31 7.36 -5.68
N ALA A 110 8.12 8.31 -4.78
CA ALA A 110 7.01 9.25 -4.85
C ALA A 110 7.40 10.51 -5.62
N GLY A 111 6.66 10.83 -6.67
CA GLY A 111 6.84 12.08 -7.42
C GLY A 111 6.31 13.29 -6.69
N GLU A 112 5.27 13.09 -5.89
CA GLU A 112 4.57 14.12 -5.13
C GLU A 112 3.86 13.45 -3.96
N VAL A 113 3.66 14.19 -2.88
CA VAL A 113 2.84 13.76 -1.75
C VAL A 113 1.88 14.90 -1.40
N ARG A 114 0.64 14.54 -1.08
CA ARG A 114 -0.40 15.53 -0.76
C ARG A 114 -1.45 14.94 0.16
N LEU A 115 -2.08 15.81 0.95
CA LEU A 115 -3.28 15.49 1.70
C LEU A 115 -4.51 15.68 0.84
N PHE A 116 -5.44 14.74 0.94
CA PHE A 116 -6.74 14.82 0.25
C PHE A 116 -7.86 14.60 1.26
N SER A 117 -8.89 15.42 1.17
CA SER A 117 -10.13 15.18 1.89
C SER A 117 -10.99 14.16 1.14
N ARG A 118 -11.99 13.60 1.84
CA ARG A 118 -12.92 12.63 1.26
C ARG A 118 -13.58 13.13 -0.03
N ASP A 119 -13.93 14.40 -0.07
CA ASP A 119 -14.69 14.98 -1.18
C ASP A 119 -13.80 15.45 -2.34
N ASP A 120 -12.47 15.33 -2.18
CA ASP A 120 -11.50 15.89 -3.11
C ASP A 120 -10.50 14.82 -3.61
N LEU A 121 -10.89 13.56 -3.56
CA LEU A 121 -10.02 12.46 -3.97
C LEU A 121 -9.74 12.47 -5.47
N PRO A 122 -8.48 12.29 -5.89
CA PRO A 122 -8.12 12.14 -7.29
C PRO A 122 -8.47 10.75 -7.80
N ASP A 123 -8.27 10.50 -9.09
CA ASP A 123 -8.25 9.15 -9.64
C ASP A 123 -7.09 8.36 -9.02
N LEU A 124 -7.36 7.11 -8.68
CA LEU A 124 -6.42 6.27 -7.93
C LEU A 124 -5.96 5.09 -8.75
N ALA A 125 -4.68 4.74 -8.60
CA ALA A 125 -4.09 3.55 -9.18
C ALA A 125 -4.55 2.29 -8.43
N PHE A 126 -4.34 1.12 -9.05
CA PHE A 126 -4.72 -0.20 -8.50
C PHE A 126 -6.21 -0.25 -8.16
N ASP A 127 -6.53 -0.91 -7.05
CA ASP A 127 -7.87 -0.97 -6.47
C ASP A 127 -8.03 0.03 -5.29
N HIS A 128 -7.19 1.04 -5.23
CA HIS A 128 -7.16 1.97 -4.09
C HIS A 128 -8.46 2.77 -3.96
N ALA A 129 -9.20 2.98 -5.06
CA ALA A 129 -10.53 3.58 -4.99
C ALA A 129 -11.50 2.70 -4.20
N THR A 130 -11.43 1.38 -4.38
CA THR A 130 -12.23 0.41 -3.62
C THR A 130 -11.83 0.42 -2.15
N ILE A 131 -10.54 0.45 -1.86
CA ILE A 131 -10.02 0.52 -0.49
C ILE A 131 -10.57 1.76 0.23
N LEU A 132 -10.49 2.92 -0.40
CA LEU A 132 -10.96 4.16 0.21
C LEU A 132 -12.49 4.23 0.30
N ALA A 133 -13.22 3.66 -0.66
CA ALA A 133 -14.67 3.54 -0.55
C ALA A 133 -15.07 2.70 0.67
N ASP A 134 -14.40 1.58 0.89
CA ASP A 134 -14.63 0.74 2.06
C ASP A 134 -14.26 1.48 3.36
N TYR A 135 -13.13 2.20 3.34
CA TYR A 135 -12.68 2.99 4.49
C TYR A 135 -13.71 4.07 4.88
N TYR A 136 -14.15 4.87 3.93
CA TYR A 136 -15.07 5.97 4.20
C TYR A 136 -16.50 5.51 4.49
N SER A 137 -16.92 4.34 4.00
CA SER A 137 -18.23 3.77 4.31
C SER A 137 -18.29 3.13 5.70
N GLY A 138 -17.16 2.97 6.37
CA GLY A 138 -17.06 2.29 7.67
C GLY A 138 -17.06 0.77 7.58
N ARG A 139 -16.93 0.20 6.39
CA ARG A 139 -16.82 -1.24 6.19
C ARG A 139 -15.57 -1.79 6.89
N TYR A 140 -15.64 -3.00 7.43
CA TYR A 140 -14.57 -3.68 8.16
C TYR A 140 -14.13 -3.01 9.47
N ARG A 141 -14.83 -1.99 9.92
CA ARG A 141 -14.57 -1.41 11.24
C ARG A 141 -15.43 -2.09 12.29
N TYR A 142 -14.77 -2.58 13.32
CA TYR A 142 -15.47 -3.08 14.50
C TYR A 142 -15.72 -1.89 15.43
N THR A 143 -16.98 -1.59 15.66
CA THR A 143 -17.37 -0.67 16.73
C THR A 143 -17.35 -1.44 18.04
N THR A 144 -16.45 -1.06 18.93
CA THR A 144 -16.44 -1.55 20.32
C THR A 144 -17.41 -0.74 21.15
#